data_510ae159b0720bc99b88548c1e2c131f
#
_entry.id   510ae159b0720bc99b88548c1e2c131f
#
_cell.length_a   1.000
_cell.length_b   1.000
_cell.length_c   1.000
_cell.angle_alpha   90.00
_cell.angle_beta   90.00
_cell.angle_gamma   90.00
#
_symmetry.space_group_name_H-M   'P 1'
#
loop_
_entity.id
_entity.type
_entity.pdbx_description
1 polymer ?
#
loop_
_entity_poly.entity_id
_entity_poly.type
_entity_poly.pdbx_seq_one_letter_code
_entity_poly.pdbx_strand_id
1 'polypeptide(L)'
;MNDINDNETGAPQRRRGRDEASTGAPEGQASKRGAAKAAAPAEAEPERIAKAIARAGVASRRDAEAMIAEGRVTLNGQRLDSPAVNVTPDDRITIDGEPLPTRERTRLWLFHKPRGVVTTARDPEGRQTVFDVLPEDLPRVVAIGRLDINTEGLLLLTNDGGLAKVIAHPETGWLRRYRVRAFGDIDQAQLDALRKGVTIDGMEYGPVEATIDRAQGDNVWLTLGLREGKNREVKRILEHLGLSVNRLIRLSFGPFQLGDLEVGLVEEIRTRVLKDQLGQTLSEQAGVDFTSPVREPIAPFGSPKAAARAAQEGAPRGRDPARPQFGKPPAASASESRQTVRSGARRAAGVAGGLPNCGRAGARPRGAPPCAARAAAFGEPDGAIGP
;
A
#
# COMPACT_ATOMS: atom_id res chain seq x y z
N MET A 1 45.34 -57.07 -2.78
CA MET A 1 46.38 -56.58 -3.68
C MET A 1 46.20 -55.09 -3.67
N ASN A 2 46.86 -54.47 -2.73
CA ASN A 2 48.16 -53.79 -2.75
C ASN A 2 47.98 -52.39 -3.34
N ASP A 3 48.43 -51.27 -2.81
CA ASP A 3 49.31 -50.94 -1.62
C ASP A 3 49.09 -49.42 -1.37
N ILE A 4 48.92 -49.02 -0.19
CA ILE A 4 49.67 -48.16 0.75
C ILE A 4 50.84 -47.39 0.08
N ASN A 5 50.88 -46.07 0.21
CA ASN A 5 52.08 -45.40 0.69
C ASN A 5 51.83 -44.02 1.35
N ASP A 6 52.20 -43.98 2.60
CA ASP A 6 52.49 -42.82 3.42
C ASP A 6 53.79 -42.13 2.94
N ASN A 7 53.95 -40.86 3.19
CA ASN A 7 55.20 -40.26 3.77
C ASN A 7 54.96 -38.74 3.98
N GLU A 8 54.88 -38.28 5.18
CA GLU A 8 55.87 -37.79 6.16
C GLU A 8 56.47 -36.39 5.87
N THR A 9 56.17 -35.54 6.82
CA THR A 9 56.96 -34.59 7.60
C THR A 9 58.10 -33.80 6.93
N GLY A 10 58.17 -32.49 7.28
CA GLY A 10 59.36 -31.70 7.20
C GLY A 10 59.26 -30.22 7.44
N ALA A 11 59.15 -29.78 8.66
CA ALA A 11 59.67 -28.47 9.03
C ALA A 11 61.17 -28.60 9.32
N PRO A 12 62.01 -27.60 9.00
CA PRO A 12 62.70 -26.95 10.11
C PRO A 12 63.08 -25.46 9.94
N GLN A 13 63.10 -24.82 11.12
CA GLN A 13 64.19 -23.99 11.69
C GLN A 13 64.55 -22.61 11.17
N ARG A 14 64.40 -21.73 12.12
CA ARG A 14 64.99 -20.42 12.33
C ARG A 14 66.48 -20.31 11.98
N ARG A 15 66.91 -19.18 11.39
CA ARG A 15 68.23 -18.55 11.69
C ARG A 15 68.06 -17.04 11.86
N ARG A 16 68.48 -16.56 12.99
CA ARG A 16 68.78 -15.17 13.33
C ARG A 16 70.07 -14.75 12.61
N GLY A 17 70.10 -13.54 12.07
CA GLY A 17 71.29 -12.83 11.65
C GLY A 17 71.06 -11.34 11.91
N ARG A 18 71.86 -10.84 12.83
CA ARG A 18 72.06 -9.48 13.31
C ARG A 18 73.13 -8.86 12.41
N ASP A 19 72.96 -7.60 11.99
CA ASP A 19 73.94 -6.52 12.21
C ASP A 19 73.73 -5.38 11.18
N GLU A 20 73.65 -4.22 11.73
CA GLU A 20 74.38 -2.95 11.60
C GLU A 20 73.92 -1.94 10.53
N ALA A 21 73.62 -0.82 11.08
CA ALA A 21 73.56 0.57 10.72
C ALA A 21 74.18 1.03 9.38
N SER A 22 73.44 1.83 8.65
CA SER A 22 74.01 2.95 7.90
C SER A 22 72.94 4.06 7.72
N THR A 23 73.32 5.20 8.23
CA THR A 23 72.72 6.51 8.08
C THR A 23 72.64 6.97 6.63
N GLY A 24 71.51 7.52 6.20
CA GLY A 24 71.39 8.20 4.93
C GLY A 24 69.95 8.71 4.72
N ALA A 25 69.67 9.92 5.11
CA ALA A 25 68.48 10.63 4.63
C ALA A 25 68.70 11.08 3.18
N PRO A 26 67.70 11.01 2.38
CA PRO A 26 67.41 12.09 1.43
C PRO A 26 65.96 12.58 1.48
N GLU A 27 65.87 13.82 1.51
CA GLU A 27 64.95 14.84 1.00
C GLU A 27 63.62 14.39 0.40
N GLY A 28 62.62 15.15 0.78
CA GLY A 28 61.24 15.15 0.41
C GLY A 28 60.89 14.93 -1.08
N GLN A 29 60.05 13.95 -1.28
CA GLN A 29 59.18 13.93 -2.43
C GLN A 29 57.73 14.13 -1.94
N ALA A 30 57.22 15.32 -2.16
CA ALA A 30 55.83 15.70 -2.03
C ALA A 30 54.98 14.79 -2.94
N SER A 31 54.33 13.81 -2.35
CA SER A 31 53.29 13.01 -2.97
C SER A 31 52.15 13.98 -3.43
N LYS A 32 52.09 14.23 -4.71
CA LYS A 32 50.93 14.82 -5.38
C LYS A 32 49.76 13.87 -5.14
N ARG A 33 48.97 14.18 -4.11
CA ARG A 33 47.61 13.61 -3.99
C ARG A 33 46.88 13.97 -5.27
N GLY A 34 46.68 12.96 -6.12
CA GLY A 34 45.82 13.05 -7.29
C GLY A 34 44.43 13.54 -6.85
N ALA A 35 44.09 14.75 -7.27
CA ALA A 35 42.73 15.22 -7.20
C ALA A 35 41.87 14.19 -7.96
N ALA A 36 41.05 13.46 -7.22
CA ALA A 36 40.01 12.64 -7.80
C ALA A 36 39.17 13.57 -8.68
N LYS A 37 39.29 13.39 -9.98
CA LYS A 37 38.45 14.05 -10.99
C LYS A 37 37.02 13.71 -10.60
N ALA A 38 36.29 14.69 -10.08
CA ALA A 38 34.86 14.57 -9.84
C ALA A 38 34.25 14.09 -11.15
N ALA A 39 33.64 12.91 -11.15
CA ALA A 39 32.90 12.42 -12.29
C ALA A 39 31.86 13.49 -12.64
N ALA A 40 31.87 13.96 -13.88
CA ALA A 40 30.84 14.84 -14.37
C ALA A 40 29.48 14.21 -14.09
N PRO A 41 28.48 14.96 -13.61
CA PRO A 41 27.15 14.42 -13.42
C PRO A 41 26.71 13.81 -14.76
N ALA A 42 26.31 12.53 -14.73
CA ALA A 42 25.75 11.86 -15.88
C ALA A 42 24.63 12.76 -16.43
N GLU A 43 24.72 13.10 -17.72
CA GLU A 43 23.70 13.89 -18.40
C GLU A 43 22.34 13.20 -18.16
N ALA A 44 21.47 13.86 -17.42
CA ALA A 44 20.17 13.28 -17.08
C ALA A 44 19.36 13.17 -18.35
N GLU A 45 18.89 11.95 -18.66
CA GLU A 45 18.06 11.70 -19.86
C GLU A 45 16.83 12.63 -19.86
N PRO A 46 16.50 13.23 -21.02
CA PRO A 46 15.35 14.11 -21.15
C PRO A 46 14.06 13.32 -20.84
N GLU A 47 13.20 13.91 -20.03
CA GLU A 47 11.92 13.30 -19.65
C GLU A 47 10.73 14.18 -20.07
N ARG A 48 9.57 13.55 -20.25
CA ARG A 48 8.32 14.27 -20.55
C ARG A 48 8.00 15.29 -19.48
N ILE A 49 7.66 16.52 -19.86
CA ILE A 49 7.33 17.60 -18.93
C ILE A 49 6.24 17.23 -17.91
N ALA A 50 5.18 16.52 -18.34
CA ALA A 50 4.16 16.03 -17.43
C ALA A 50 4.71 15.03 -16.37
N LYS A 51 5.79 14.28 -16.70
CA LYS A 51 6.49 13.42 -15.75
C LYS A 51 7.31 14.23 -14.77
N ALA A 52 7.99 15.28 -15.22
CA ALA A 52 8.77 16.20 -14.37
C ALA A 52 7.85 16.91 -13.35
N ILE A 53 6.72 17.46 -13.80
CA ILE A 53 5.71 18.08 -12.93
C ILE A 53 5.16 17.10 -11.89
N ALA A 54 4.87 15.86 -12.31
CA ALA A 54 4.39 14.83 -11.40
C ALA A 54 5.45 14.40 -10.37
N ARG A 55 6.73 14.35 -10.75
CA ARG A 55 7.86 14.07 -9.85
C ARG A 55 8.11 15.17 -8.84
N ALA A 56 7.84 16.41 -9.24
CA ALA A 56 7.89 17.56 -8.34
C ALA A 56 6.76 17.56 -7.29
N GLY A 57 5.80 16.62 -7.39
CA GLY A 57 4.72 16.47 -6.42
C GLY A 57 3.55 17.43 -6.60
N VAL A 58 3.53 18.23 -7.67
CA VAL A 58 2.51 19.25 -7.91
C VAL A 58 1.19 18.64 -8.40
N ALA A 59 1.25 17.81 -9.43
CA ALA A 59 0.05 17.25 -10.08
C ALA A 59 0.25 15.81 -10.53
N SER A 60 -0.84 15.09 -10.92
CA SER A 60 -0.70 13.85 -11.66
C SER A 60 -0.23 14.13 -13.09
N ARG A 61 0.29 13.13 -13.81
CA ARG A 61 0.66 13.32 -15.22
C ARG A 61 -0.52 13.83 -16.06
N ARG A 62 -1.71 13.27 -15.85
CA ARG A 62 -2.93 13.69 -16.56
C ARG A 62 -3.39 15.09 -16.17
N ASP A 63 -3.28 15.46 -14.90
CA ASP A 63 -3.60 16.82 -14.45
C ASP A 63 -2.55 17.82 -14.98
N ALA A 64 -1.27 17.43 -15.04
CA ALA A 64 -0.23 18.23 -15.66
C ALA A 64 -0.47 18.43 -17.17
N GLU A 65 -0.92 17.39 -17.88
CA GLU A 65 -1.33 17.49 -19.30
C GLU A 65 -2.52 18.44 -19.48
N ALA A 66 -3.50 18.40 -18.57
CA ALA A 66 -4.63 19.34 -18.57
C ALA A 66 -4.16 20.79 -18.30
N MET A 67 -3.27 21.01 -17.31
CA MET A 67 -2.69 22.34 -17.04
C MET A 67 -1.94 22.90 -18.24
N ILE A 68 -1.22 22.05 -19.00
CA ILE A 68 -0.54 22.45 -20.23
C ILE A 68 -1.56 22.87 -21.29
N ALA A 69 -2.61 22.08 -21.50
CA ALA A 69 -3.67 22.40 -22.44
C ALA A 69 -4.43 23.70 -22.08
N GLU A 70 -4.55 23.99 -20.78
CA GLU A 70 -5.10 25.25 -20.25
C GLU A 70 -4.11 26.44 -20.41
N GLY A 71 -2.85 26.16 -20.80
CA GLY A 71 -1.80 27.17 -20.98
C GLY A 71 -1.25 27.76 -19.69
N ARG A 72 -1.35 27.04 -18.60
CA ARG A 72 -0.87 27.43 -17.27
C ARG A 72 0.61 27.14 -17.07
N VAL A 73 1.20 26.34 -17.96
CA VAL A 73 2.61 25.90 -17.86
C VAL A 73 3.47 26.64 -18.85
N THR A 74 4.61 27.16 -18.37
CA THR A 74 5.64 27.75 -19.24
C THR A 74 6.94 26.97 -19.13
N LEU A 75 7.69 26.93 -20.21
CA LEU A 75 9.03 26.35 -20.30
C LEU A 75 9.98 27.43 -20.79
N ASN A 76 11.00 27.75 -19.99
CA ASN A 76 11.99 28.81 -20.31
C ASN A 76 11.33 30.14 -20.68
N GLY A 77 10.19 30.48 -20.04
CA GLY A 77 9.44 31.68 -20.27
C GLY A 77 8.46 31.65 -21.45
N GLN A 78 8.40 30.53 -22.18
CA GLN A 78 7.42 30.33 -23.25
C GLN A 78 6.26 29.45 -22.82
N ARG A 79 5.03 29.86 -23.11
CA ARG A 79 3.82 29.09 -22.83
C ARG A 79 3.82 27.82 -23.69
N LEU A 80 3.45 26.70 -23.07
CA LEU A 80 3.32 25.43 -23.76
C LEU A 80 1.87 25.17 -24.17
N ASP A 81 1.71 24.72 -25.41
CA ASP A 81 0.41 24.32 -25.97
C ASP A 81 0.27 22.78 -26.11
N SER A 82 1.38 22.04 -25.92
CA SER A 82 1.40 20.59 -26.07
C SER A 82 2.20 19.90 -24.96
N PRO A 83 1.68 18.79 -24.39
CA PRO A 83 2.40 18.00 -23.39
C PRO A 83 3.51 17.13 -23.98
N ALA A 84 3.67 17.10 -25.31
CA ALA A 84 4.63 16.25 -26.00
C ALA A 84 6.08 16.78 -25.96
N VAL A 85 6.38 17.65 -25.02
CA VAL A 85 7.70 18.27 -24.85
C VAL A 85 8.53 17.46 -23.84
N ASN A 86 9.81 17.24 -24.15
CA ASN A 86 10.78 16.69 -23.22
C ASN A 86 11.58 17.85 -22.58
N VAL A 87 11.91 17.66 -21.31
CA VAL A 87 12.65 18.64 -20.50
C VAL A 87 13.88 17.99 -19.89
N THR A 88 14.89 18.79 -19.64
CA THR A 88 16.12 18.45 -18.95
C THR A 88 16.13 19.12 -17.55
N PRO A 89 17.06 18.77 -16.68
CA PRO A 89 17.17 19.42 -15.36
C PRO A 89 17.49 20.92 -15.43
N ASP A 90 18.05 21.39 -16.54
CA ASP A 90 18.43 22.80 -16.73
C ASP A 90 17.26 23.68 -17.18
N ASP A 91 16.16 23.04 -17.59
CA ASP A 91 14.98 23.74 -18.07
C ASP A 91 14.19 24.36 -16.92
N ARG A 92 13.76 25.61 -17.12
CA ARG A 92 12.97 26.36 -16.16
C ARG A 92 11.48 26.18 -16.45
N ILE A 93 10.81 25.43 -15.59
CA ILE A 93 9.37 25.20 -15.68
C ILE A 93 8.66 26.10 -14.67
N THR A 94 7.59 26.78 -15.10
CA THR A 94 6.70 27.51 -14.17
C THR A 94 5.25 27.05 -14.38
N ILE A 95 4.47 27.09 -13.31
CA ILE A 95 3.04 26.76 -13.31
C ILE A 95 2.33 27.94 -12.64
N ASP A 96 1.39 28.56 -13.36
CA ASP A 96 0.68 29.77 -12.92
C ASP A 96 1.63 30.91 -12.50
N GLY A 97 2.82 30.98 -13.13
CA GLY A 97 3.87 31.97 -12.83
C GLY A 97 4.84 31.56 -11.72
N GLU A 98 4.52 30.54 -10.93
CA GLU A 98 5.39 30.04 -9.86
C GLU A 98 6.37 28.97 -10.37
N PRO A 99 7.63 29.00 -9.94
CA PRO A 99 8.63 28.03 -10.35
C PRO A 99 8.26 26.62 -9.87
N LEU A 100 8.51 25.62 -10.73
CA LEU A 100 8.32 24.22 -10.36
C LEU A 100 9.20 23.87 -9.15
N PRO A 101 8.65 23.34 -8.05
CA PRO A 101 9.45 22.93 -6.90
C PRO A 101 10.47 21.86 -7.27
N THR A 102 11.63 21.89 -6.60
CA THR A 102 12.65 20.84 -6.75
C THR A 102 12.09 19.49 -6.34
N ARG A 103 12.58 18.40 -6.94
CA ARG A 103 12.20 17.03 -6.58
C ARG A 103 12.48 16.78 -5.09
N GLU A 104 11.56 16.12 -4.42
CA GLU A 104 11.72 15.60 -3.06
C GLU A 104 12.36 14.21 -3.09
N ARG A 105 13.05 13.81 -2.00
CA ARG A 105 13.57 12.44 -1.88
C ARG A 105 12.45 11.43 -2.01
N THR A 106 12.80 10.27 -2.54
CA THR A 106 11.87 9.15 -2.66
C THR A 106 11.52 8.58 -1.29
N ARG A 107 10.23 8.49 -1.01
CA ARG A 107 9.64 8.00 0.23
C ARG A 107 8.66 6.88 -0.04
N LEU A 108 8.47 5.98 0.91
CA LEU A 108 7.53 4.87 0.86
C LEU A 108 6.74 4.80 2.16
N TRP A 109 5.44 4.54 2.02
CA TRP A 109 4.53 4.36 3.15
C TRP A 109 3.83 3.01 3.04
N LEU A 110 3.64 2.37 4.19
CA LEU A 110 2.73 1.25 4.39
C LEU A 110 1.35 1.82 4.71
N PHE A 111 0.34 1.33 4.06
CA PHE A 111 -1.05 1.68 4.33
C PHE A 111 -1.86 0.42 4.55
N HIS A 112 -2.57 0.32 5.68
CA HIS A 112 -3.53 -0.75 5.88
C HIS A 112 -4.86 -0.36 5.25
N LYS A 113 -5.01 -0.73 3.98
CA LYS A 113 -6.21 -0.44 3.22
C LYS A 113 -7.44 -1.10 3.85
N PRO A 114 -8.46 -0.34 4.23
CA PRO A 114 -9.73 -0.89 4.67
C PRO A 114 -10.51 -1.52 3.52
N ARG A 115 -11.46 -2.35 3.86
CA ARG A 115 -12.48 -2.86 2.93
C ARG A 115 -13.41 -1.71 2.49
N GLY A 116 -13.94 -1.80 1.28
CA GLY A 116 -14.96 -0.85 0.79
C GLY A 116 -14.40 0.37 0.06
N VAL A 117 -13.08 0.58 0.02
CA VAL A 117 -12.48 1.68 -0.74
C VAL A 117 -11.78 1.17 -2.00
N VAL A 118 -11.86 1.93 -3.09
CA VAL A 118 -11.27 1.58 -4.39
C VAL A 118 -9.86 2.15 -4.53
N THR A 119 -8.94 1.38 -5.16
CA THR A 119 -7.56 1.81 -5.40
C THR A 119 -7.47 2.56 -6.74
N THR A 120 -8.00 3.77 -6.78
CA THR A 120 -7.96 4.69 -7.93
C THR A 120 -7.86 6.13 -7.46
N ALA A 121 -7.25 6.99 -8.27
CA ALA A 121 -7.20 8.44 -7.99
C ALA A 121 -8.54 9.13 -8.25
N ARG A 122 -9.33 8.62 -9.19
CA ARG A 122 -10.69 9.12 -9.52
C ARG A 122 -11.56 7.92 -9.84
N ASP A 123 -12.73 7.88 -9.25
CA ASP A 123 -13.72 6.85 -9.53
C ASP A 123 -14.91 7.45 -10.27
N PRO A 124 -15.26 6.96 -11.46
CA PRO A 124 -16.41 7.49 -12.22
C PRO A 124 -17.76 7.20 -11.56
N GLU A 125 -17.83 6.18 -10.69
CA GLU A 125 -19.04 5.81 -9.94
C GLU A 125 -19.17 6.57 -8.62
N GLY A 126 -18.20 7.45 -8.28
CA GLY A 126 -18.22 8.24 -7.05
C GLY A 126 -18.01 7.44 -5.76
N ARG A 127 -17.48 6.20 -5.85
CA ARG A 127 -17.15 5.40 -4.67
C ARG A 127 -15.95 6.01 -3.96
N GLN A 128 -15.89 5.82 -2.65
CA GLN A 128 -14.77 6.27 -1.84
C GLN A 128 -13.47 5.61 -2.30
N THR A 129 -12.45 6.42 -2.55
CA THR A 129 -11.13 5.98 -2.99
C THR A 129 -10.16 5.85 -1.82
N VAL A 130 -9.04 5.14 -2.03
CA VAL A 130 -7.96 5.07 -1.03
C VAL A 130 -7.41 6.45 -0.70
N PHE A 131 -7.39 7.38 -1.66
CA PHE A 131 -6.86 8.73 -1.46
C PHE A 131 -7.80 9.64 -0.66
N ASP A 132 -9.09 9.31 -0.57
CA ASP A 132 -10.07 10.05 0.24
C ASP A 132 -9.98 9.72 1.74
N VAL A 133 -9.38 8.56 2.08
CA VAL A 133 -9.23 8.10 3.46
C VAL A 133 -7.81 8.30 4.00
N LEU A 134 -6.86 8.74 3.16
CA LEU A 134 -5.51 9.03 3.62
C LEU A 134 -5.45 10.31 4.46
N PRO A 135 -4.52 10.39 5.45
CA PRO A 135 -4.27 11.61 6.21
C PRO A 135 -3.97 12.81 5.30
N GLU A 136 -4.41 14.00 5.71
CA GLU A 136 -4.23 15.24 4.91
C GLU A 136 -2.78 15.75 4.90
N ASP A 137 -2.00 15.38 5.91
CA ASP A 137 -0.59 15.74 6.06
C ASP A 137 0.36 14.91 5.18
N LEU A 138 -0.17 13.87 4.49
CA LEU A 138 0.63 13.12 3.54
C LEU A 138 0.92 13.97 2.28
N PRO A 139 2.17 13.93 1.78
CA PRO A 139 2.45 14.51 0.47
C PRO A 139 1.64 13.79 -0.60
N ARG A 140 1.64 14.34 -1.80
CA ARG A 140 1.01 13.65 -2.93
C ARG A 140 1.67 12.29 -3.17
N VAL A 141 0.90 11.21 -3.02
CA VAL A 141 1.36 9.84 -3.20
C VAL A 141 0.64 9.11 -4.33
N VAL A 142 1.27 8.06 -4.82
CA VAL A 142 0.70 7.09 -5.77
C VAL A 142 0.72 5.69 -5.15
N ALA A 143 -0.30 4.89 -5.44
CA ALA A 143 -0.36 3.50 -4.97
C ALA A 143 0.54 2.60 -5.82
N ILE A 144 1.25 1.68 -5.18
CA ILE A 144 2.06 0.64 -5.83
C ILE A 144 1.18 -0.59 -6.08
N GLY A 145 0.71 -0.70 -7.30
CA GLY A 145 -0.30 -1.70 -7.66
C GLY A 145 -1.69 -1.33 -7.13
N ARG A 146 -2.57 -2.32 -7.15
CA ARG A 146 -3.96 -2.16 -6.72
C ARG A 146 -4.39 -3.31 -5.83
N LEU A 147 -5.33 -3.03 -4.95
CA LEU A 147 -6.13 -4.02 -4.24
C LEU A 147 -7.60 -3.80 -4.61
N ASP A 148 -8.35 -4.88 -4.77
CA ASP A 148 -9.79 -4.81 -5.03
C ASP A 148 -10.53 -4.10 -3.89
N ILE A 149 -11.73 -3.60 -4.17
CA ILE A 149 -12.58 -2.92 -3.18
C ILE A 149 -12.80 -3.77 -1.91
N ASN A 150 -12.99 -5.08 -2.05
CA ASN A 150 -13.24 -6.01 -0.95
C ASN A 150 -11.95 -6.66 -0.39
N THR A 151 -10.77 -6.27 -0.86
CA THR A 151 -9.48 -6.74 -0.36
C THR A 151 -8.93 -5.75 0.65
N GLU A 152 -8.51 -6.26 1.79
CA GLU A 152 -7.91 -5.52 2.90
C GLU A 152 -6.39 -5.71 2.95
N GLY A 153 -5.72 -4.97 3.83
CA GLY A 153 -4.33 -5.19 4.19
C GLY A 153 -3.34 -4.26 3.50
N LEU A 154 -2.11 -4.71 3.39
CA LEU A 154 -0.97 -3.88 2.99
C LEU A 154 -1.12 -3.33 1.57
N LEU A 155 -1.22 -2.03 1.45
CA LEU A 155 -1.03 -1.28 0.21
C LEU A 155 0.17 -0.36 0.37
N LEU A 156 1.12 -0.43 -0.56
CA LEU A 156 2.29 0.45 -0.58
C LEU A 156 1.95 1.74 -1.31
N LEU A 157 2.38 2.87 -0.74
CA LEU A 157 2.24 4.20 -1.32
C LEU A 157 3.62 4.84 -1.45
N THR A 158 3.84 5.64 -2.48
CA THR A 158 5.10 6.35 -2.69
C THR A 158 4.85 7.71 -3.35
N ASN A 159 5.75 8.66 -3.13
CA ASN A 159 5.80 9.93 -3.86
C ASN A 159 6.52 9.81 -5.21
N ASP A 160 7.15 8.66 -5.51
CA ASP A 160 7.92 8.43 -6.73
C ASP A 160 7.26 7.42 -7.66
N GLY A 161 6.76 7.90 -8.80
CA GLY A 161 6.15 7.05 -9.82
C GLY A 161 7.14 6.12 -10.54
N GLY A 162 8.45 6.38 -10.48
CA GLY A 162 9.50 5.47 -10.97
C GLY A 162 9.59 4.23 -10.09
N LEU A 163 9.67 4.46 -8.78
CA LEU A 163 9.65 3.38 -7.78
C LEU A 163 8.36 2.57 -7.88
N ALA A 164 7.20 3.24 -7.99
CA ALA A 164 5.91 2.56 -8.13
C ALA A 164 5.88 1.63 -9.33
N LYS A 165 6.41 2.06 -10.48
CA LYS A 165 6.47 1.27 -11.71
C LYS A 165 7.33 0.01 -11.52
N VAL A 166 8.54 0.16 -10.98
CA VAL A 166 9.50 -0.95 -10.81
C VAL A 166 8.98 -1.98 -9.81
N ILE A 167 8.49 -1.56 -8.65
CA ILE A 167 7.98 -2.49 -7.63
C ILE A 167 6.72 -3.23 -8.11
N ALA A 168 5.84 -2.55 -8.84
CA ALA A 168 4.60 -3.18 -9.33
C ALA A 168 4.84 -4.12 -10.50
N HIS A 169 6.00 -4.02 -11.19
CA HIS A 169 6.29 -4.80 -12.39
C HIS A 169 6.31 -6.29 -12.10
N PRO A 170 5.71 -7.14 -12.95
CA PRO A 170 5.70 -8.60 -12.75
C PRO A 170 7.10 -9.21 -12.68
N GLU A 171 8.06 -8.70 -13.48
CA GLU A 171 9.45 -9.19 -13.51
C GLU A 171 10.20 -8.97 -12.19
N THR A 172 9.79 -8.00 -11.36
CA THR A 172 10.35 -7.82 -10.02
C THR A 172 10.07 -9.04 -9.15
N GLY A 173 9.01 -9.78 -9.45
CA GLY A 173 8.72 -11.10 -8.87
C GLY A 173 8.59 -11.12 -7.35
N TRP A 174 8.32 -9.98 -6.72
CA TRP A 174 8.20 -9.94 -5.27
C TRP A 174 7.02 -10.77 -4.76
N LEU A 175 7.31 -11.60 -3.77
CA LEU A 175 6.32 -12.45 -3.13
C LEU A 175 5.26 -11.63 -2.42
N ARG A 176 4.00 -11.92 -2.71
CA ARG A 176 2.82 -11.33 -2.06
C ARG A 176 2.16 -12.40 -1.23
N ARG A 177 2.06 -12.19 0.09
CA ARG A 177 1.38 -13.11 0.99
C ARG A 177 0.00 -12.58 1.34
N TYR A 178 -0.95 -13.48 1.30
CA TYR A 178 -2.35 -13.20 1.61
C TYR A 178 -2.84 -14.17 2.67
N ARG A 179 -3.64 -13.67 3.58
CA ARG A 179 -4.47 -14.49 4.46
C ARG A 179 -5.90 -14.45 3.99
N VAL A 180 -6.49 -15.61 3.82
CA VAL A 180 -7.81 -15.76 3.21
C VAL A 180 -8.71 -16.52 4.16
N ARG A 181 -9.93 -16.03 4.36
CA ARG A 181 -11.02 -16.82 4.90
C ARG A 181 -11.93 -17.22 3.75
N ALA A 182 -12.10 -18.51 3.53
CA ALA A 182 -12.98 -19.05 2.50
C ALA A 182 -14.01 -19.99 3.11
N PHE A 183 -15.15 -20.10 2.45
CA PHE A 183 -16.18 -21.09 2.73
C PHE A 183 -16.01 -22.26 1.76
N GLY A 184 -16.12 -23.48 2.25
CA GLY A 184 -15.93 -24.73 1.54
C GLY A 184 -14.92 -25.62 2.23
N ASP A 185 -14.80 -26.85 1.73
CA ASP A 185 -13.87 -27.87 2.22
C ASP A 185 -12.72 -28.06 1.22
N ILE A 186 -11.50 -28.19 1.74
CA ILE A 186 -10.30 -28.38 0.94
C ILE A 186 -9.24 -29.11 1.76
N ASP A 187 -8.48 -29.96 1.10
CA ASP A 187 -7.32 -30.60 1.69
C ASP A 187 -5.99 -29.96 1.26
N GLN A 188 -4.92 -30.28 2.00
CA GLN A 188 -3.60 -29.72 1.72
C GLN A 188 -3.02 -30.26 0.40
N ALA A 189 -3.38 -31.45 -0.05
CA ALA A 189 -2.88 -32.03 -1.29
C ALA A 189 -3.41 -31.27 -2.51
N GLN A 190 -4.67 -30.82 -2.47
CA GLN A 190 -5.24 -29.95 -3.50
C GLN A 190 -4.52 -28.59 -3.57
N LEU A 191 -4.18 -28.02 -2.42
CA LEU A 191 -3.40 -26.77 -2.36
C LEU A 191 -1.96 -26.96 -2.85
N ASP A 192 -1.34 -28.09 -2.53
CA ASP A 192 0.03 -28.39 -2.98
C ASP A 192 0.13 -28.56 -4.49
N ALA A 193 -0.95 -28.94 -5.17
CA ALA A 193 -1.00 -29.01 -6.63
C ALA A 193 -0.80 -27.63 -7.28
N LEU A 194 -1.18 -26.53 -6.61
CA LEU A 194 -1.00 -25.16 -7.08
C LEU A 194 0.47 -24.74 -7.22
N ARG A 195 1.41 -25.46 -6.60
CA ARG A 195 2.85 -25.21 -6.74
C ARG A 195 3.37 -25.40 -8.17
N LYS A 196 2.61 -26.11 -9.00
CA LYS A 196 2.94 -26.30 -10.43
C LYS A 196 2.33 -25.21 -11.33
N GLY A 197 1.57 -24.30 -10.73
CA GLY A 197 0.69 -23.38 -11.46
C GLY A 197 -0.64 -24.06 -11.85
N VAL A 198 -1.56 -23.27 -12.34
CA VAL A 198 -2.89 -23.74 -12.76
C VAL A 198 -3.39 -22.92 -13.93
N THR A 199 -4.07 -23.57 -14.88
CA THR A 199 -4.74 -22.90 -16.00
C THR A 199 -6.24 -22.88 -15.74
N ILE A 200 -6.83 -21.68 -15.73
CA ILE A 200 -8.25 -21.46 -15.47
C ILE A 200 -8.82 -20.60 -16.60
N ASP A 201 -9.85 -21.06 -17.26
CA ASP A 201 -10.50 -20.35 -18.37
C ASP A 201 -9.50 -19.86 -19.45
N GLY A 202 -8.51 -20.72 -19.78
CA GLY A 202 -7.45 -20.40 -20.76
C GLY A 202 -6.39 -19.40 -20.27
N MET A 203 -6.46 -18.96 -19.01
CA MET A 203 -5.43 -18.11 -18.39
C MET A 203 -4.53 -18.95 -17.49
N GLU A 204 -3.25 -18.89 -17.75
CA GLU A 204 -2.23 -19.55 -16.95
C GLU A 204 -1.92 -18.71 -15.71
N TYR A 205 -1.89 -19.32 -14.54
CA TYR A 205 -1.44 -18.76 -13.28
C TYR A 205 -0.15 -19.47 -12.85
N GLY A 206 0.82 -18.69 -12.43
CA GLY A 206 2.10 -19.21 -11.97
C GLY A 206 2.01 -19.99 -10.65
N PRO A 207 3.15 -20.50 -10.16
CA PRO A 207 3.23 -21.26 -8.92
C PRO A 207 2.68 -20.48 -7.72
N VAL A 208 1.80 -21.11 -6.95
CA VAL A 208 1.24 -20.57 -5.71
C VAL A 208 1.59 -21.49 -4.55
N GLU A 209 2.15 -20.91 -3.50
CA GLU A 209 2.34 -21.58 -2.22
C GLU A 209 1.08 -21.37 -1.39
N ALA A 210 0.40 -22.44 -0.98
CA ALA A 210 -0.81 -22.34 -0.19
C ALA A 210 -0.80 -23.34 0.97
N THR A 211 -1.20 -22.88 2.16
CA THR A 211 -1.28 -23.70 3.37
C THR A 211 -2.58 -23.45 4.10
N ILE A 212 -3.10 -24.51 4.73
CA ILE A 212 -4.24 -24.41 5.62
C ILE A 212 -3.73 -23.99 7.00
N ASP A 213 -4.17 -22.81 7.46
CA ASP A 213 -3.85 -22.33 8.81
C ASP A 213 -4.78 -22.98 9.85
N ARG A 214 -6.09 -23.03 9.53
CA ARG A 214 -7.12 -23.52 10.44
C ARG A 214 -8.43 -23.77 9.70
N ALA A 215 -9.10 -24.88 10.00
CA ALA A 215 -10.49 -25.15 9.63
C ALA A 215 -11.42 -24.86 10.82
N GLN A 216 -12.59 -24.30 10.57
CA GLN A 216 -13.59 -24.01 11.58
C GLN A 216 -14.99 -24.10 10.96
N GLY A 217 -15.69 -25.21 11.20
CA GLY A 217 -16.94 -25.54 10.50
C GLY A 217 -16.69 -25.52 8.99
N ASP A 218 -17.61 -24.96 8.23
CA ASP A 218 -17.50 -24.85 6.77
C ASP A 218 -16.58 -23.74 6.30
N ASN A 219 -15.82 -23.09 7.19
CA ASN A 219 -14.87 -22.07 6.84
C ASN A 219 -13.43 -22.55 7.06
N VAL A 220 -12.56 -22.19 6.13
CA VAL A 220 -11.13 -22.46 6.20
C VAL A 220 -10.35 -21.16 6.14
N TRP A 221 -9.31 -21.05 6.97
CA TRP A 221 -8.31 -20.00 6.89
C TRP A 221 -7.09 -20.55 6.17
N LEU A 222 -6.64 -19.82 5.16
CA LEU A 222 -5.52 -20.17 4.30
C LEU A 222 -4.50 -19.04 4.28
N THR A 223 -3.24 -19.39 4.14
CA THR A 223 -2.17 -18.47 3.78
C THR A 223 -1.68 -18.81 2.38
N LEU A 224 -1.72 -17.83 1.48
CA LEU A 224 -1.25 -17.97 0.10
C LEU A 224 -0.09 -17.04 -0.19
N GLY A 225 0.90 -17.56 -0.92
CA GLY A 225 2.05 -16.82 -1.42
C GLY A 225 2.14 -16.92 -2.95
N LEU A 226 2.17 -15.77 -3.63
CA LEU A 226 2.26 -15.72 -5.09
C LEU A 226 3.17 -14.55 -5.53
N ARG A 227 3.82 -14.69 -6.68
CA ARG A 227 4.75 -13.68 -7.21
C ARG A 227 4.13 -12.83 -8.30
N GLU A 228 3.06 -13.30 -8.89
CA GLU A 228 2.27 -12.58 -9.89
C GLU A 228 1.27 -11.63 -9.21
N GLY A 229 0.54 -10.89 -10.00
CA GLY A 229 -0.50 -9.96 -9.54
C GLY A 229 -1.58 -9.81 -10.60
N LYS A 230 -1.99 -10.93 -11.21
CA LYS A 230 -3.07 -10.96 -12.19
C LYS A 230 -4.39 -10.53 -11.54
N ASN A 231 -5.30 -10.08 -12.36
CA ASN A 231 -6.58 -9.56 -11.87
C ASN A 231 -7.34 -10.65 -11.09
N ARG A 232 -7.68 -10.35 -9.82
CA ARG A 232 -8.43 -11.25 -8.91
C ARG A 232 -7.85 -12.66 -8.78
N GLU A 233 -6.56 -12.81 -8.97
CA GLU A 233 -5.84 -14.09 -9.05
C GLU A 233 -6.17 -15.03 -7.89
N VAL A 234 -5.99 -14.59 -6.64
CA VAL A 234 -6.30 -15.41 -5.46
C VAL A 234 -7.75 -15.88 -5.46
N LYS A 235 -8.69 -14.98 -5.81
CA LYS A 235 -10.13 -15.33 -5.81
C LYS A 235 -10.45 -16.37 -6.89
N ARG A 236 -9.93 -16.16 -8.11
CA ARG A 236 -10.17 -17.10 -9.23
C ARG A 236 -9.59 -18.48 -8.96
N ILE A 237 -8.38 -18.55 -8.39
CA ILE A 237 -7.75 -19.81 -8.03
C ILE A 237 -8.56 -20.56 -6.98
N LEU A 238 -9.01 -19.87 -5.92
CA LEU A 238 -9.80 -20.49 -4.87
C LEU A 238 -11.22 -20.84 -5.33
N GLU A 239 -11.85 -20.04 -6.17
CA GLU A 239 -13.14 -20.33 -6.81
C GLU A 239 -13.04 -21.59 -7.71
N HIS A 240 -11.92 -21.76 -8.44
CA HIS A 240 -11.65 -22.96 -9.23
C HIS A 240 -11.54 -24.23 -8.37
N LEU A 241 -11.04 -24.10 -7.14
CA LEU A 241 -10.99 -25.18 -6.16
C LEU A 241 -12.32 -25.38 -5.39
N GLY A 242 -13.39 -24.69 -5.79
CA GLY A 242 -14.71 -24.79 -5.15
C GLY A 242 -14.87 -23.98 -3.87
N LEU A 243 -13.92 -23.09 -3.56
CA LEU A 243 -13.95 -22.25 -2.36
C LEU A 243 -14.54 -20.87 -2.64
N SER A 244 -15.40 -20.39 -1.75
CA SER A 244 -15.93 -19.01 -1.81
C SER A 244 -15.18 -18.10 -0.85
N VAL A 245 -14.50 -17.07 -1.38
CA VAL A 245 -13.67 -16.15 -0.58
C VAL A 245 -14.52 -15.13 0.17
N ASN A 246 -14.55 -15.22 1.49
CA ASN A 246 -15.29 -14.33 2.39
C ASN A 246 -14.45 -13.12 2.83
N ARG A 247 -13.15 -13.31 3.08
CA ARG A 247 -12.22 -12.27 3.48
C ARG A 247 -10.85 -12.50 2.86
N LEU A 248 -10.24 -11.44 2.36
CA LEU A 248 -8.91 -11.47 1.73
C LEU A 248 -8.09 -10.31 2.26
N ILE A 249 -6.96 -10.63 2.89
CA ILE A 249 -6.06 -9.66 3.52
C ILE A 249 -4.67 -9.86 2.95
N ARG A 250 -4.05 -8.82 2.38
CA ARG A 250 -2.64 -8.88 1.97
C ARG A 250 -1.76 -8.59 3.18
N LEU A 251 -0.97 -9.58 3.59
CA LEU A 251 -0.07 -9.50 4.75
C LEU A 251 1.28 -8.91 4.40
N SER A 252 1.80 -9.20 3.19
CA SER A 252 3.09 -8.68 2.76
C SER A 252 3.17 -8.44 1.27
N PHE A 253 4.09 -7.56 0.89
CA PHE A 253 4.47 -7.31 -0.49
C PHE A 253 5.99 -7.16 -0.57
N GLY A 254 6.67 -8.20 -1.11
CA GLY A 254 8.12 -8.32 -1.04
C GLY A 254 8.62 -8.29 0.40
N PRO A 255 9.62 -7.44 0.71
CA PRO A 255 10.18 -7.35 2.05
C PRO A 255 9.28 -6.62 3.05
N PHE A 256 8.25 -5.90 2.57
CA PHE A 256 7.38 -5.09 3.42
C PHE A 256 6.24 -5.93 4.01
N GLN A 257 6.05 -5.81 5.31
CA GLN A 257 5.04 -6.55 6.09
C GLN A 257 3.99 -5.58 6.60
N LEU A 258 2.75 -6.04 6.71
CA LEU A 258 1.66 -5.28 7.33
C LEU A 258 1.91 -5.10 8.84
N GLY A 259 2.46 -6.14 9.51
CA GLY A 259 2.70 -6.12 10.95
C GLY A 259 1.42 -5.84 11.74
N ASP A 260 1.57 -5.01 12.78
CA ASP A 260 0.50 -4.60 13.68
C ASP A 260 -0.15 -3.27 13.26
N LEU A 261 0.10 -2.79 12.03
CA LEU A 261 -0.48 -1.55 11.53
C LEU A 261 -2.01 -1.66 11.52
N GLU A 262 -2.69 -0.78 12.25
CA GLU A 262 -4.14 -0.79 12.35
C GLU A 262 -4.81 -0.38 11.03
N VAL A 263 -6.06 -0.81 10.85
CA VAL A 263 -6.84 -0.54 9.62
C VAL A 263 -7.03 0.97 9.43
N GLY A 264 -6.71 1.45 8.23
CA GLY A 264 -6.82 2.87 7.86
C GLY A 264 -5.59 3.71 8.23
N LEU A 265 -4.63 3.17 8.97
CA LEU A 265 -3.41 3.90 9.33
C LEU A 265 -2.33 3.77 8.27
N VAL A 266 -1.44 4.77 8.27
CA VAL A 266 -0.29 4.90 7.38
C VAL A 266 0.98 5.01 8.22
N GLU A 267 2.03 4.28 7.84
CA GLU A 267 3.35 4.34 8.45
C GLU A 267 4.42 4.58 7.39
N GLU A 268 5.32 5.54 7.62
CA GLU A 268 6.42 5.82 6.72
C GLU A 268 7.61 4.90 6.98
N ILE A 269 8.16 4.32 5.92
CA ILE A 269 9.39 3.54 5.97
C ILE A 269 10.59 4.49 5.98
N ARG A 270 11.48 4.32 6.96
CA ARG A 270 12.73 5.09 7.05
C ARG A 270 13.54 4.93 5.77
N THR A 271 14.08 6.04 5.25
CA THR A 271 14.86 6.06 3.99
C THR A 271 15.99 5.02 3.95
N ARG A 272 16.69 4.82 5.09
CA ARG A 272 17.74 3.80 5.18
C ARG A 272 17.20 2.40 4.95
N VAL A 273 16.08 2.05 5.62
CA VAL A 273 15.44 0.74 5.46
C VAL A 273 14.95 0.55 4.03
N LEU A 274 14.33 1.59 3.44
CA LEU A 274 13.90 1.55 2.05
C LEU A 274 15.07 1.27 1.09
N LYS A 275 16.18 1.98 1.27
CA LYS A 275 17.40 1.79 0.48
C LYS A 275 17.96 0.37 0.61
N ASP A 276 18.04 -0.15 1.83
CA ASP A 276 18.53 -1.49 2.11
C ASP A 276 17.63 -2.57 1.50
N GLN A 277 16.30 -2.39 1.53
CA GLN A 277 15.33 -3.34 0.98
C GLN A 277 15.23 -3.33 -0.55
N LEU A 278 15.44 -2.19 -1.18
CA LEU A 278 15.47 -2.09 -2.65
C LEU A 278 16.78 -2.64 -3.23
N GLY A 279 17.89 -2.47 -2.50
CA GLY A 279 19.21 -2.73 -3.04
C GLY A 279 19.59 -1.79 -4.17
N GLN A 280 20.77 -1.99 -4.76
CA GLN A 280 21.30 -1.12 -5.80
C GLN A 280 20.52 -1.25 -7.11
N THR A 281 20.28 -2.48 -7.55
CA THR A 281 19.65 -2.76 -8.87
C THR A 281 18.27 -2.12 -9.02
N LEU A 282 17.36 -2.34 -8.06
CA LEU A 282 16.01 -1.76 -8.13
C LEU A 282 16.04 -0.25 -7.93
N SER A 283 16.98 0.26 -7.13
CA SER A 283 17.16 1.69 -6.92
C SER A 283 17.58 2.40 -8.22
N GLU A 284 18.52 1.83 -8.96
CA GLU A 284 18.97 2.35 -10.25
C GLU A 284 17.87 2.26 -11.32
N GLN A 285 17.19 1.11 -11.44
CA GLN A 285 16.09 0.92 -12.38
C GLN A 285 14.93 1.90 -12.14
N ALA A 286 14.63 2.21 -10.87
CA ALA A 286 13.59 3.14 -10.49
C ALA A 286 14.03 4.61 -10.62
N GLY A 287 15.33 4.88 -10.67
CA GLY A 287 15.89 6.23 -10.64
C GLY A 287 15.49 6.95 -9.34
N VAL A 288 15.58 6.25 -8.20
CA VAL A 288 15.20 6.82 -6.89
C VAL A 288 16.22 7.84 -6.43
N ASP A 289 15.73 8.84 -5.73
CA ASP A 289 16.54 9.86 -5.09
C ASP A 289 16.42 9.74 -3.56
N PHE A 290 17.53 9.44 -2.90
CA PHE A 290 17.58 9.34 -1.44
C PHE A 290 18.29 10.54 -0.79
N THR A 291 18.75 11.50 -1.59
CA THR A 291 19.63 12.60 -1.14
C THR A 291 18.92 13.93 -0.99
N SER A 292 17.91 14.18 -1.82
CA SER A 292 17.13 15.43 -1.76
C SER A 292 16.44 15.62 -0.42
N PRO A 293 16.20 16.87 0.00
CA PRO A 293 15.51 17.16 1.25
C PRO A 293 14.06 16.69 1.23
N VAL A 294 13.50 16.45 2.41
CA VAL A 294 12.05 16.29 2.59
C VAL A 294 11.44 17.70 2.61
N ARG A 295 10.33 17.86 1.94
CA ARG A 295 9.54 19.10 1.94
C ARG A 295 8.22 18.87 2.65
N GLU A 296 7.60 19.94 3.06
CA GLU A 296 6.21 19.92 3.51
C GLU A 296 5.27 19.53 2.35
N PRO A 297 4.12 18.93 2.64
CA PRO A 297 3.14 18.59 1.63
C PRO A 297 2.74 19.83 0.82
N ILE A 298 2.76 19.70 -0.50
CA ILE A 298 2.26 20.74 -1.41
C ILE A 298 0.75 20.54 -1.54
N ALA A 299 -0.02 21.60 -1.29
CA ALA A 299 -1.46 21.55 -1.54
C ALA A 299 -1.72 21.19 -3.02
N PRO A 300 -2.56 20.19 -3.31
CA PRO A 300 -2.81 19.77 -4.68
C PRO A 300 -3.49 20.90 -5.46
N PHE A 301 -2.90 21.32 -6.57
CA PHE A 301 -3.49 22.28 -7.49
C PHE A 301 -4.80 21.73 -8.07
N GLY A 302 -5.91 22.47 -7.87
CA GLY A 302 -7.20 22.11 -8.45
C GLY A 302 -7.87 20.85 -7.89
N SER A 303 -7.41 20.33 -6.76
CA SER A 303 -8.09 19.21 -6.07
C SER A 303 -9.37 19.71 -5.38
N PRO A 304 -10.46 18.92 -5.40
CA PRO A 304 -11.65 19.21 -4.59
C PRO A 304 -11.36 19.39 -3.10
N LYS A 305 -10.34 18.69 -2.56
CA LYS A 305 -9.86 18.87 -1.17
C LYS A 305 -9.18 20.23 -0.95
N ALA A 306 -8.39 20.71 -1.91
CA ALA A 306 -7.78 22.03 -1.83
C ALA A 306 -8.82 23.13 -1.85
N ALA A 307 -9.87 23.00 -2.69
CA ALA A 307 -10.99 23.91 -2.73
C ALA A 307 -11.80 23.88 -1.43
N ALA A 308 -12.03 22.69 -0.83
CA ALA A 308 -12.71 22.54 0.44
C ALA A 308 -11.90 23.14 1.60
N ARG A 309 -10.57 22.98 1.61
CA ARG A 309 -9.69 23.56 2.61
C ARG A 309 -9.62 25.09 2.49
N ALA A 310 -9.49 25.61 1.28
CA ALA A 310 -9.53 27.06 1.02
C ALA A 310 -10.88 27.66 1.45
N ALA A 311 -11.98 26.96 1.24
CA ALA A 311 -13.31 27.36 1.69
C ALA A 311 -13.43 27.36 3.22
N GLN A 312 -12.77 26.44 3.91
CA GLN A 312 -12.74 26.38 5.39
C GLN A 312 -11.81 27.43 5.99
N GLU A 313 -10.66 27.71 5.35
CA GLU A 313 -9.72 28.76 5.79
C GLU A 313 -10.24 30.18 5.50
N GLY A 314 -11.07 30.32 4.47
CA GLY A 314 -11.73 31.61 4.10
C GLY A 314 -13.04 31.88 4.82
N ALA A 315 -13.61 30.92 5.53
CA ALA A 315 -14.80 31.16 6.34
C ALA A 315 -14.43 32.00 7.55
N PRO A 316 -15.04 33.18 7.76
CA PRO A 316 -14.81 33.95 8.99
C PRO A 316 -15.15 33.04 10.16
N ARG A 317 -14.19 32.80 11.06
CA ARG A 317 -14.44 32.07 12.31
C ARG A 317 -15.59 32.77 12.99
N GLY A 318 -16.79 32.21 12.84
CA GLY A 318 -17.97 32.69 13.52
C GLY A 318 -17.63 32.82 14.99
N ARG A 319 -17.81 34.01 15.54
CA ARG A 319 -17.74 34.23 16.97
C ARG A 319 -18.64 33.16 17.59
N ASP A 320 -18.06 32.31 18.43
CA ASP A 320 -18.82 31.39 19.30
C ASP A 320 -19.98 32.20 19.90
N PRO A 321 -21.23 31.76 19.69
CA PRO A 321 -22.33 32.35 20.43
C PRO A 321 -22.02 32.10 21.91
N ALA A 322 -21.89 33.18 22.66
CA ALA A 322 -21.54 33.21 24.06
C ALA A 322 -22.22 32.04 24.80
N ARG A 323 -21.42 31.11 25.29
CA ARG A 323 -21.78 29.99 26.12
C ARG A 323 -22.59 30.58 27.29
N PRO A 324 -23.89 30.21 27.54
CA PRO A 324 -24.62 30.69 28.67
C PRO A 324 -23.83 30.31 29.94
N GLN A 325 -23.41 31.32 30.69
CA GLN A 325 -22.86 31.12 32.00
C GLN A 325 -24.00 30.63 32.91
N PHE A 326 -24.07 29.32 33.08
CA PHE A 326 -24.88 28.80 34.20
C PHE A 326 -24.23 29.27 35.50
N GLY A 327 -24.93 30.18 36.14
CA GLY A 327 -24.56 30.73 37.45
C GLY A 327 -24.36 29.61 38.46
N LYS A 328 -23.30 29.74 39.23
CA LYS A 328 -22.96 28.92 40.37
C LYS A 328 -24.18 28.94 41.34
N PRO A 329 -24.72 27.80 41.83
CA PRO A 329 -25.77 27.82 42.84
C PRO A 329 -25.21 28.43 44.12
N PRO A 330 -26.03 29.21 44.88
CA PRO A 330 -25.57 29.80 46.11
C PRO A 330 -25.35 28.73 47.20
N ALA A 331 -24.31 28.93 47.97
CA ALA A 331 -23.95 28.10 49.10
C ALA A 331 -25.09 28.11 50.12
N ALA A 332 -25.66 26.92 50.43
CA ALA A 332 -26.59 26.76 51.50
C ALA A 332 -25.85 26.75 52.83
N SER A 333 -26.22 27.71 53.69
CA SER A 333 -25.78 27.80 55.03
C SER A 333 -26.34 26.65 55.91
N ALA A 334 -25.45 26.07 56.69
CA ALA A 334 -25.74 25.08 57.69
C ALA A 334 -26.55 25.73 58.85
N SER A 335 -27.66 25.13 59.22
CA SER A 335 -28.19 25.21 60.58
C SER A 335 -28.83 23.88 60.95
N GLU A 336 -28.46 23.45 62.12
CA GLU A 336 -28.81 22.25 62.85
C GLU A 336 -30.31 22.00 62.92
N SER A 337 -30.70 20.71 62.91
CA SER A 337 -31.60 20.14 63.90
C SER A 337 -31.55 18.62 63.89
N ARG A 338 -31.04 18.08 64.96
CA ARG A 338 -31.18 16.69 65.39
C ARG A 338 -32.68 16.38 65.64
N GLN A 339 -33.15 15.26 65.09
CA GLN A 339 -34.12 14.43 65.82
C GLN A 339 -34.05 12.98 65.36
N THR A 340 -33.68 12.19 66.33
CA THR A 340 -33.77 10.74 66.44
C THR A 340 -35.23 10.27 66.44
N VAL A 341 -35.53 9.21 65.62
CA VAL A 341 -36.52 8.20 66.07
C VAL A 341 -36.11 6.84 65.51
N ARG A 342 -36.07 5.91 66.39
CA ARG A 342 -35.78 4.48 66.28
C ARG A 342 -36.96 3.71 65.69
N SER A 343 -36.58 2.53 65.22
CA SER A 343 -37.29 1.23 65.30
C SER A 343 -38.21 0.82 64.14
N GLY A 344 -37.96 -0.42 63.73
CA GLY A 344 -39.02 -1.26 63.24
C GLY A 344 -38.56 -2.33 62.27
N ALA A 345 -38.00 -3.40 62.82
CA ALA A 345 -37.85 -4.66 62.08
C ALA A 345 -39.24 -5.26 61.77
N ARG A 346 -39.36 -5.88 60.60
CA ARG A 346 -40.00 -7.21 60.52
C ARG A 346 -39.90 -7.84 59.11
N ARG A 347 -39.54 -9.06 59.20
CA ARG A 347 -39.59 -10.19 58.24
C ARG A 347 -40.98 -10.41 57.64
N ALA A 348 -40.99 -11.00 56.44
CA ALA A 348 -41.76 -12.16 55.96
C ALA A 348 -41.51 -12.28 54.45
N ALA A 349 -40.89 -13.30 53.92
CA ALA A 349 -41.34 -14.67 53.74
C ALA A 349 -42.53 -14.82 52.77
N GLY A 350 -42.25 -15.44 51.63
CA GLY A 350 -43.19 -16.43 51.12
C GLY A 350 -43.70 -16.30 49.71
N VAL A 351 -43.40 -17.35 48.93
CA VAL A 351 -44.31 -18.14 48.07
C VAL A 351 -44.43 -17.66 46.61
N ALA A 352 -43.79 -18.30 45.66
CA ALA A 352 -44.20 -19.51 44.91
C ALA A 352 -45.49 -19.36 44.07
N GLY A 353 -45.36 -19.70 42.82
CA GLY A 353 -46.48 -20.01 41.89
C GLY A 353 -46.39 -19.18 40.62
N GLY A 354 -46.32 -19.73 39.46
CA GLY A 354 -46.72 -20.92 38.83
C GLY A 354 -46.91 -20.60 37.37
N LEU A 355 -46.38 -21.43 36.50
CA LEU A 355 -46.71 -21.48 35.07
C LEU A 355 -48.22 -21.68 34.84
N PRO A 356 -48.75 -21.27 33.71
CA PRO A 356 -49.16 -22.31 32.79
C PRO A 356 -48.84 -22.09 31.32
N ASN A 357 -48.55 -23.18 30.75
CA ASN A 357 -48.54 -23.68 29.41
C ASN A 357 -49.93 -23.61 28.74
N CYS A 358 -49.97 -23.26 27.44
CA CYS A 358 -50.95 -23.69 26.39
C CYS A 358 -50.56 -22.92 25.12
N GLY A 359 -50.31 -23.46 23.99
CA GLY A 359 -50.79 -24.63 23.34
C GLY A 359 -51.41 -24.26 21.99
N ARG A 360 -50.96 -24.97 20.94
CA ARG A 360 -51.61 -25.15 19.62
C ARG A 360 -51.53 -24.01 18.58
N ALA A 361 -50.84 -24.27 17.49
CA ALA A 361 -51.26 -25.06 16.29
C ALA A 361 -52.02 -24.17 15.26
N GLY A 362 -51.53 -24.16 14.03
CA GLY A 362 -52.29 -23.64 12.90
C GLY A 362 -51.45 -23.39 11.66
N ALA A 363 -51.27 -24.43 10.87
CA ALA A 363 -51.55 -24.53 9.44
C ALA A 363 -50.66 -23.76 8.44
N ARG A 364 -49.93 -24.52 7.66
CA ARG A 364 -49.45 -24.22 6.31
C ARG A 364 -50.65 -24.04 5.34
N PRO A 365 -50.46 -23.31 4.27
CA PRO A 365 -50.91 -23.82 2.98
C PRO A 365 -49.77 -24.05 1.98
N ARG A 366 -49.91 -25.15 1.29
CA ARG A 366 -49.24 -25.61 0.08
C ARG A 366 -49.74 -24.77 -1.13
N GLY A 367 -48.89 -24.65 -2.15
CA GLY A 367 -49.32 -24.28 -3.47
C GLY A 367 -48.20 -23.72 -4.33
N ALA A 368 -47.46 -24.61 -4.98
CA ALA A 368 -46.68 -24.31 -6.17
C ALA A 368 -47.56 -24.27 -7.40
N PRO A 369 -47.16 -23.74 -8.56
CA PRO A 369 -46.60 -24.65 -9.57
C PRO A 369 -45.39 -24.08 -10.33
N PRO A 370 -44.69 -24.92 -11.12
CA PRO A 370 -43.50 -24.58 -11.86
C PRO A 370 -43.85 -23.93 -13.21
N CYS A 371 -43.11 -22.94 -13.63
CA CYS A 371 -43.16 -22.46 -15.01
C CYS A 371 -41.96 -23.02 -15.78
N ALA A 372 -42.36 -23.64 -16.85
CA ALA A 372 -41.65 -24.39 -17.84
C ALA A 372 -40.68 -23.52 -18.68
N ALA A 373 -39.70 -24.24 -19.18
CA ALA A 373 -38.79 -23.89 -20.26
C ALA A 373 -39.41 -23.18 -21.46
N ARG A 374 -38.71 -22.21 -22.02
CA ARG A 374 -38.82 -21.85 -23.41
C ARG A 374 -37.42 -21.72 -24.03
N ALA A 375 -37.05 -22.80 -24.73
CA ALA A 375 -36.03 -22.77 -25.76
C ALA A 375 -36.54 -21.92 -26.93
N ALA A 376 -35.71 -21.06 -27.45
CA ALA A 376 -35.84 -20.48 -28.77
C ALA A 376 -34.48 -20.55 -29.46
N ALA A 377 -34.38 -21.47 -30.38
CA ALA A 377 -33.40 -21.58 -31.44
C ALA A 377 -33.62 -20.47 -32.47
N PHE A 378 -32.56 -19.86 -32.92
CA PHE A 378 -32.36 -19.20 -34.22
C PHE A 378 -30.83 -19.26 -34.41
N GLY A 379 -30.27 -19.99 -35.37
CA GLY A 379 -30.50 -19.86 -36.80
C GLY A 379 -29.17 -19.29 -37.33
N GLU A 380 -28.24 -20.17 -37.72
CA GLU A 380 -27.10 -19.77 -38.58
C GLU A 380 -27.61 -19.22 -39.91
N PRO A 381 -26.80 -18.38 -40.59
CA PRO A 381 -26.56 -18.72 -41.98
C PRO A 381 -25.04 -18.79 -42.33
N ASP A 382 -24.74 -19.83 -43.08
CA ASP A 382 -23.62 -20.01 -43.96
C ASP A 382 -23.34 -18.82 -44.88
N GLY A 383 -22.07 -18.63 -45.22
CA GLY A 383 -21.62 -17.72 -46.24
C GLY A 383 -20.12 -17.84 -46.49
N ALA A 384 -19.70 -18.94 -47.15
CA ALA A 384 -18.44 -19.03 -47.84
C ALA A 384 -18.36 -18.02 -48.96
N ILE A 385 -17.15 -17.49 -49.27
CA ILE A 385 -16.52 -17.26 -50.56
C ILE A 385 -15.08 -16.78 -50.32
N GLY A 386 -14.11 -17.59 -50.73
CA GLY A 386 -12.74 -17.16 -51.02
C GLY A 386 -12.67 -16.50 -52.45
N PRO A 387 -11.46 -16.23 -52.99
CA PRO A 387 -10.13 -16.82 -52.79
C PRO A 387 -9.14 -15.93 -52.05
#